data_c03faaf0d41dfb3715694fabf4cce8f1
#
_entry.id   c03faaf0d41dfb3715694fabf4cce8f1
#
_cell.length_a   1.000
_cell.length_b   1.000
_cell.length_c   1.000
_cell.angle_alpha   90.00
_cell.angle_beta   90.00
_cell.angle_gamma   90.00
#
_symmetry.space_group_name_H-M   'P 1'
#
loop_
_entity.id
_entity.type
_entity.pdbx_description
1 polymer ?
#
loop_
_entity_poly.entity_id
_entity_poly.type
_entity_poly.pdbx_seq_one_letter_code
_entity_poly.pdbx_strand_id
1 'polypeptide(L)'
;MFDTRDPRENKAFYRLANKLHINTRPEVIRNTLLFKTGDRVSVQLIEETERLLRSNDYLYDVRIRPIAYRDGVADIEVVTRDTWSLDLGVGASRAGGHNTGHLSLKEENFLGTGIKLGVGYTSDVDRSGTTFEFGDNNILGSRAAASYSYSKNNDGDSHVLTGGRPFYALDARWGAGVTMSDTDAIDALYNAGNNVAEYRHKRQAVEAFGGWSPGLVAGWARRYSIGFAYENDDYNLEPGKPSPVRLPSDLELVGPFVRFELIEDAFRKDVNLNLIGRVEDFPMGVQSRVQVGRAVHALGSSRDAWVYSANLSNGFDLTRDSFVLTEIHTSGRHAREGENQTLGFSARYYNRQGRHLVYYAAASADAVHDPDVPGPLLIGGDNGLRGYPLRYQAGERRALLTAEARAYTDWYPLRLFRVGGAVFTDLGRAWQGENQNTVNPGWLRDIGFGLRLLSARTSKGNVLHADFAFPLDPDPSIKKAQFLVKTRVSF
;
A
#
# COMPACT_ATOMS: atom_id res chain seq x y z
N MET A 1 -1.60 -24.89 -11.26
CA MET A 1 -1.68 -24.52 -9.84
C MET A 1 -0.98 -25.52 -8.92
N PHE A 2 -1.42 -26.76 -8.81
CA PHE A 2 -0.69 -27.86 -8.17
C PHE A 2 0.03 -28.69 -9.22
N ASP A 3 1.30 -29.12 -8.94
CA ASP A 3 2.04 -30.00 -9.83
C ASP A 3 1.64 -31.46 -9.58
N THR A 4 0.81 -31.98 -10.44
CA THR A 4 0.33 -33.38 -10.32
C THR A 4 1.42 -34.43 -10.57
N ARG A 5 2.62 -34.04 -11.01
CA ARG A 5 3.79 -34.91 -11.10
C ARG A 5 4.48 -35.09 -9.73
N ASP A 6 4.31 -34.14 -8.80
CA ASP A 6 4.74 -34.31 -7.41
C ASP A 6 3.70 -35.17 -6.65
N PRO A 7 4.05 -36.36 -6.15
CA PRO A 7 3.12 -37.22 -5.40
C PRO A 7 2.48 -36.52 -4.20
N ARG A 8 3.17 -35.51 -3.62
CA ARG A 8 2.68 -34.73 -2.49
C ARG A 8 1.59 -33.75 -2.88
N GLU A 9 1.52 -33.36 -4.16
CA GLU A 9 0.53 -32.44 -4.75
C GLU A 9 -0.47 -33.16 -5.68
N ASN A 10 -0.42 -34.51 -5.76
CA ASN A 10 -1.29 -35.34 -6.61
C ASN A 10 -2.37 -36.08 -5.80
N LYS A 11 -3.06 -35.37 -4.87
CA LYS A 11 -4.23 -35.91 -4.16
C LYS A 11 -5.53 -35.47 -4.86
N ALA A 12 -6.62 -36.21 -4.57
CA ALA A 12 -7.92 -35.93 -5.18
C ALA A 12 -8.37 -34.46 -5.04
N PHE A 13 -8.15 -33.87 -3.86
CA PHE A 13 -8.48 -32.47 -3.57
C PHE A 13 -7.68 -31.50 -4.49
N TYR A 14 -6.38 -31.72 -4.66
CA TYR A 14 -5.56 -30.86 -5.50
C TYR A 14 -5.87 -30.99 -6.99
N ARG A 15 -6.22 -32.22 -7.44
CA ARG A 15 -6.71 -32.43 -8.83
C ARG A 15 -8.03 -31.73 -9.06
N LEU A 16 -8.95 -31.76 -8.10
CA LEU A 16 -10.22 -31.03 -8.17
C LEU A 16 -9.99 -29.53 -8.21
N ALA A 17 -9.08 -29.00 -7.38
CA ALA A 17 -8.72 -27.60 -7.40
C ALA A 17 -8.14 -27.19 -8.76
N ASN A 18 -7.21 -27.97 -9.34
CA ASN A 18 -6.69 -27.70 -10.69
C ASN A 18 -7.78 -27.74 -11.78
N LYS A 19 -8.80 -28.61 -11.63
CA LYS A 19 -9.91 -28.68 -12.58
C LYS A 19 -10.87 -27.49 -12.49
N LEU A 20 -11.06 -26.95 -11.30
CA LEU A 20 -11.92 -25.79 -11.05
C LEU A 20 -11.22 -24.46 -11.30
N HIS A 21 -9.88 -24.48 -11.36
CA HIS A 21 -9.09 -23.28 -11.60
C HIS A 21 -9.25 -22.78 -13.03
N ILE A 22 -9.57 -21.50 -13.18
CA ILE A 22 -9.61 -20.80 -14.46
C ILE A 22 -8.26 -20.17 -14.72
N ASN A 23 -7.56 -20.61 -15.76
CA ASN A 23 -6.27 -20.05 -16.12
C ASN A 23 -6.42 -18.66 -16.75
N THR A 24 -5.43 -17.81 -16.55
CA THR A 24 -5.33 -16.52 -17.25
C THR A 24 -5.30 -16.76 -18.77
N ARG A 25 -6.10 -16.03 -19.50
CA ARG A 25 -6.15 -16.13 -20.96
C ARG A 25 -4.82 -15.67 -21.56
N PRO A 26 -4.30 -16.36 -22.58
CA PRO A 26 -3.02 -16.00 -23.23
C PRO A 26 -3.00 -14.55 -23.75
N GLU A 27 -4.16 -14.03 -24.20
CA GLU A 27 -4.28 -12.65 -24.66
C GLU A 27 -3.98 -11.63 -23.55
N VAL A 28 -4.40 -11.89 -22.31
CA VAL A 28 -4.16 -11.02 -21.15
C VAL A 28 -2.65 -10.90 -20.89
N ILE A 29 -1.95 -12.05 -20.93
CA ILE A 29 -0.49 -12.07 -20.81
C ILE A 29 0.15 -11.34 -21.99
N ARG A 30 -0.25 -11.69 -23.23
CA ARG A 30 0.30 -11.10 -24.46
C ARG A 30 0.12 -9.57 -24.49
N ASN A 31 -1.07 -9.10 -24.10
CA ASN A 31 -1.39 -7.68 -24.06
C ASN A 31 -0.59 -6.92 -22.96
N THR A 32 0.03 -7.61 -22.02
CA THR A 32 0.90 -7.01 -20.99
C THR A 32 2.37 -6.96 -21.41
N LEU A 33 2.79 -7.74 -22.42
CA LEU A 33 4.17 -7.72 -22.90
C LEU A 33 4.54 -6.34 -23.45
N LEU A 34 5.76 -5.88 -23.15
CA LEU A 34 6.32 -4.61 -23.69
C LEU A 34 7.05 -4.81 -25.01
N PHE A 35 7.09 -6.03 -25.53
CA PHE A 35 7.71 -6.41 -26.80
C PHE A 35 6.78 -7.36 -27.57
N LYS A 36 6.99 -7.47 -28.87
CA LYS A 36 6.25 -8.34 -29.79
C LYS A 36 7.21 -9.06 -30.75
N THR A 37 6.69 -10.05 -31.45
CA THR A 37 7.43 -10.76 -32.52
C THR A 37 7.92 -9.74 -33.57
N GLY A 38 9.21 -9.83 -33.91
CA GLY A 38 9.90 -8.93 -34.84
C GLY A 38 10.60 -7.74 -34.20
N ASP A 39 10.42 -7.50 -32.92
CA ASP A 39 11.16 -6.47 -32.19
C ASP A 39 12.61 -6.92 -31.91
N ARG A 40 13.50 -5.95 -31.72
CA ARG A 40 14.85 -6.23 -31.24
C ARG A 40 14.81 -6.71 -29.80
N VAL A 41 15.58 -7.75 -29.48
CA VAL A 41 15.69 -8.27 -28.12
C VAL A 41 16.32 -7.21 -27.22
N SER A 42 15.62 -6.88 -26.14
CA SER A 42 16.07 -5.96 -25.09
C SER A 42 15.93 -6.64 -23.74
N VAL A 43 17.04 -6.80 -23.03
CA VAL A 43 17.04 -7.36 -21.66
C VAL A 43 16.21 -6.48 -20.74
N GLN A 44 16.31 -5.17 -20.87
CA GLN A 44 15.56 -4.20 -20.08
C GLN A 44 14.04 -4.38 -20.26
N LEU A 45 13.53 -4.52 -21.51
CA LEU A 45 12.10 -4.75 -21.76
C LEU A 45 11.63 -6.11 -21.23
N ILE A 46 12.48 -7.14 -21.28
CA ILE A 46 12.19 -8.45 -20.71
C ILE A 46 12.04 -8.33 -19.18
N GLU A 47 12.99 -7.72 -18.51
CA GLU A 47 12.97 -7.57 -17.05
C GLU A 47 11.82 -6.70 -16.58
N GLU A 48 11.53 -5.61 -17.27
CA GLU A 48 10.39 -4.74 -16.99
C GLU A 48 9.05 -5.47 -17.22
N THR A 49 8.94 -6.24 -18.31
CA THR A 49 7.77 -7.09 -18.56
C THR A 49 7.55 -8.11 -17.46
N GLU A 50 8.62 -8.77 -16.99
CA GLU A 50 8.54 -9.70 -15.85
C GLU A 50 8.01 -8.99 -14.60
N ARG A 51 8.51 -7.77 -14.29
CA ARG A 51 8.03 -6.96 -13.16
C ARG A 51 6.54 -6.62 -13.31
N LEU A 52 6.13 -6.14 -14.49
CA LEU A 52 4.74 -5.79 -14.78
C LEU A 52 3.80 -7.00 -14.66
N LEU A 53 4.20 -8.15 -15.18
CA LEU A 53 3.42 -9.37 -15.05
C LEU A 53 3.37 -9.85 -13.60
N ARG A 54 4.51 -9.83 -12.86
CA ARG A 54 4.54 -10.18 -11.43
C ARG A 54 3.76 -9.22 -10.56
N SER A 55 3.52 -7.98 -10.97
CA SER A 55 2.69 -7.04 -10.21
C SER A 55 1.20 -7.40 -10.21
N ASN A 56 0.74 -8.28 -11.11
CA ASN A 56 -0.64 -8.75 -11.10
C ASN A 56 -0.84 -9.82 -10.01
N ASP A 57 -1.85 -9.64 -9.18
CA ASP A 57 -2.12 -10.47 -8.01
C ASP A 57 -2.47 -11.92 -8.36
N TYR A 58 -2.98 -12.17 -9.56
CA TYR A 58 -3.34 -13.50 -10.07
C TYR A 58 -2.15 -14.30 -10.62
N LEU A 59 -0.94 -13.75 -10.67
CA LEU A 59 0.27 -14.47 -11.12
C LEU A 59 1.21 -14.74 -9.94
N TYR A 60 1.57 -16.02 -9.77
CA TYR A 60 2.51 -16.46 -8.72
C TYR A 60 3.96 -16.22 -9.11
N ASP A 61 4.32 -16.61 -10.35
CA ASP A 61 5.66 -16.53 -10.87
C ASP A 61 5.62 -16.23 -12.37
N VAL A 62 6.59 -15.48 -12.82
CA VAL A 62 6.75 -15.09 -14.23
C VAL A 62 8.22 -15.24 -14.60
N ARG A 63 8.51 -15.94 -15.69
CA ARG A 63 9.84 -16.10 -16.26
C ARG A 63 9.79 -15.86 -17.75
N ILE A 64 10.66 -14.99 -18.22
CA ILE A 64 10.83 -14.68 -19.63
C ILE A 64 12.28 -14.94 -19.99
N ARG A 65 12.53 -15.84 -20.94
CA ARG A 65 13.88 -16.23 -21.30
C ARG A 65 14.01 -16.58 -22.79
N PRO A 66 15.18 -16.34 -23.40
CA PRO A 66 15.49 -16.90 -24.70
C PRO A 66 15.70 -18.42 -24.57
N ILE A 67 15.12 -19.20 -25.49
CA ILE A 67 15.23 -20.65 -25.53
C ILE A 67 15.98 -21.14 -26.75
N ALA A 68 16.06 -20.37 -27.82
CA ALA A 68 16.82 -20.67 -29.01
C ALA A 68 17.32 -19.38 -29.67
N TYR A 69 18.43 -19.49 -30.40
CA TYR A 69 18.97 -18.41 -31.22
C TYR A 69 19.45 -19.00 -32.56
N ARG A 70 18.89 -18.51 -33.68
CA ARG A 70 19.21 -18.93 -35.01
C ARG A 70 19.14 -17.76 -35.99
N ASP A 71 20.12 -17.61 -36.85
CA ASP A 71 20.14 -16.63 -37.94
C ASP A 71 19.80 -15.19 -37.50
N GLY A 72 20.28 -14.78 -36.32
CA GLY A 72 20.02 -13.45 -35.80
C GLY A 72 18.63 -13.30 -35.09
N VAL A 73 17.87 -14.38 -34.97
CA VAL A 73 16.55 -14.41 -34.34
C VAL A 73 16.59 -15.20 -33.03
N ALA A 74 16.03 -14.63 -31.98
CA ALA A 74 15.87 -15.30 -30.68
C ALA A 74 14.41 -15.70 -30.46
N ASP A 75 14.19 -16.97 -30.11
CA ASP A 75 12.88 -17.43 -29.63
C ASP A 75 12.76 -17.12 -28.14
N ILE A 76 11.75 -16.34 -27.75
CA ILE A 76 11.50 -15.93 -26.38
C ILE A 76 10.33 -16.73 -25.79
N GLU A 77 10.62 -17.48 -24.72
CA GLU A 77 9.60 -18.20 -23.96
C GLU A 77 9.08 -17.33 -22.80
N VAL A 78 7.77 -17.21 -22.69
CA VAL A 78 7.08 -16.58 -21.58
C VAL A 78 6.35 -17.65 -20.78
N VAL A 79 6.78 -17.90 -19.56
CA VAL A 79 6.18 -18.89 -18.66
C VAL A 79 5.55 -18.15 -17.49
N THR A 80 4.25 -18.32 -17.32
CA THR A 80 3.51 -17.78 -16.18
C THR A 80 2.93 -18.91 -15.36
N ARG A 81 2.81 -18.69 -14.07
CA ARG A 81 2.13 -19.59 -13.15
C ARG A 81 1.07 -18.82 -12.41
N ASP A 82 -0.18 -19.21 -12.59
CA ASP A 82 -1.32 -18.58 -11.93
C ASP A 82 -1.39 -18.93 -10.44
N THR A 83 -1.97 -18.01 -9.66
CA THR A 83 -2.47 -18.27 -8.31
C THR A 83 -3.93 -18.72 -8.37
N TRP A 84 -4.49 -19.12 -7.25
CA TRP A 84 -5.93 -19.21 -7.09
C TRP A 84 -6.48 -17.77 -7.06
N SER A 85 -7.24 -17.40 -8.08
CA SER A 85 -7.70 -16.01 -8.28
C SER A 85 -8.85 -15.62 -7.36
N LEU A 86 -9.67 -16.61 -6.95
CA LEU A 86 -10.73 -16.39 -5.97
C LEU A 86 -10.14 -16.38 -4.57
N ASP A 87 -10.13 -15.24 -3.92
CA ASP A 87 -9.63 -15.04 -2.56
C ASP A 87 -10.79 -14.86 -1.58
N LEU A 88 -10.90 -15.80 -0.65
CA LEU A 88 -11.81 -15.70 0.49
C LEU A 88 -11.03 -15.14 1.67
N GLY A 89 -11.12 -13.83 1.85
CA GLY A 89 -10.53 -13.13 2.98
C GLY A 89 -11.38 -13.29 4.23
N VAL A 90 -10.84 -13.95 5.24
CA VAL A 90 -11.41 -13.97 6.59
C VAL A 90 -10.35 -13.47 7.53
N GLY A 91 -10.62 -12.34 8.18
CA GLY A 91 -9.73 -11.73 9.14
C GLY A 91 -10.46 -11.47 10.45
N ALA A 92 -9.83 -11.85 11.54
CA ALA A 92 -10.19 -11.38 12.86
C ALA A 92 -8.90 -10.87 13.50
N SER A 93 -8.92 -9.64 13.97
CA SER A 93 -7.80 -9.11 14.72
C SER A 93 -8.27 -8.55 16.05
N ARG A 94 -7.35 -8.53 17.00
CA ARG A 94 -7.53 -7.87 18.27
C ARG A 94 -6.28 -7.04 18.54
N ALA A 95 -6.45 -5.73 18.59
CA ALA A 95 -5.38 -4.82 18.92
C ALA A 95 -5.88 -3.79 19.94
N GLY A 96 -5.07 -3.50 20.97
CA GLY A 96 -5.40 -2.49 21.96
C GLY A 96 -6.73 -2.71 22.70
N GLY A 97 -7.20 -3.95 22.83
CA GLY A 97 -8.48 -4.25 23.46
C GLY A 97 -9.69 -4.28 22.52
N HIS A 98 -9.58 -3.78 21.32
CA HIS A 98 -10.65 -3.77 20.31
C HIS A 98 -10.56 -4.97 19.37
N ASN A 99 -11.71 -5.53 19.04
CA ASN A 99 -11.82 -6.58 18.03
C ASN A 99 -12.14 -5.93 16.68
N THR A 100 -11.46 -6.37 15.62
CA THR A 100 -11.82 -6.03 14.27
C THR A 100 -12.11 -7.30 13.48
N GLY A 101 -13.05 -7.24 12.58
CA GLY A 101 -13.46 -8.35 11.72
C GLY A 101 -13.43 -7.96 10.27
N HIS A 102 -13.02 -8.89 9.42
CA HIS A 102 -13.03 -8.72 7.97
C HIS A 102 -13.49 -10.00 7.32
N LEU A 103 -14.44 -9.88 6.41
CA LEU A 103 -14.86 -10.95 5.52
C LEU A 103 -14.89 -10.41 4.10
N SER A 104 -14.20 -11.02 3.16
CA SER A 104 -14.24 -10.60 1.77
C SER A 104 -14.22 -11.79 0.82
N LEU A 105 -14.82 -11.59 -0.33
CA LEU A 105 -14.72 -12.47 -1.49
C LEU A 105 -14.21 -11.62 -2.65
N LYS A 106 -13.00 -11.93 -3.13
CA LYS A 106 -12.36 -11.22 -4.22
C LYS A 106 -11.98 -12.20 -5.32
N GLU A 107 -12.36 -11.89 -6.54
CA GLU A 107 -11.90 -12.57 -7.74
C GLU A 107 -10.92 -11.64 -8.44
N GLU A 108 -9.63 -11.98 -8.42
CA GLU A 108 -8.56 -11.14 -8.96
C GLU A 108 -8.36 -11.32 -10.48
N ASN A 109 -9.05 -12.31 -11.07
CA ASN A 109 -8.90 -12.64 -12.49
C ASN A 109 -10.19 -13.25 -13.07
N PHE A 110 -11.27 -12.49 -13.00
CA PHE A 110 -12.60 -12.96 -13.39
C PHE A 110 -12.60 -13.58 -14.79
N LEU A 111 -12.98 -14.87 -14.87
CA LEU A 111 -12.97 -15.67 -16.08
C LEU A 111 -11.63 -15.67 -16.87
N GLY A 112 -10.51 -15.43 -16.20
CA GLY A 112 -9.18 -15.37 -16.82
C GLY A 112 -8.90 -14.10 -17.62
N THR A 113 -9.69 -13.04 -17.44
CA THR A 113 -9.61 -11.80 -18.22
C THR A 113 -8.71 -10.73 -17.60
N GLY A 114 -8.21 -10.93 -16.37
CA GLY A 114 -7.48 -9.91 -15.60
C GLY A 114 -8.38 -8.88 -14.90
N ILE A 115 -9.70 -9.02 -15.00
CA ILE A 115 -10.67 -8.17 -14.32
C ILE A 115 -10.76 -8.60 -12.85
N LYS A 116 -10.68 -7.61 -11.95
CA LYS A 116 -10.89 -7.77 -10.52
C LYS A 116 -12.30 -7.42 -10.13
N LEU A 117 -12.92 -8.29 -9.33
CA LEU A 117 -14.21 -8.06 -8.66
C LEU A 117 -14.07 -8.41 -7.19
N GLY A 118 -14.61 -7.56 -6.32
CA GLY A 118 -14.55 -7.80 -4.89
C GLY A 118 -15.80 -7.33 -4.17
N VAL A 119 -16.18 -8.07 -3.13
CA VAL A 119 -17.13 -7.64 -2.12
C VAL A 119 -16.56 -8.01 -0.76
N GLY A 120 -16.66 -7.10 0.19
CA GLY A 120 -16.17 -7.32 1.54
C GLY A 120 -17.00 -6.62 2.59
N TYR A 121 -16.97 -7.14 3.80
CA TYR A 121 -17.48 -6.49 4.99
C TYR A 121 -16.32 -6.32 5.98
N THR A 122 -16.17 -5.13 6.50
CA THR A 122 -15.16 -4.81 7.52
C THR A 122 -15.84 -4.19 8.72
N SER A 123 -15.41 -4.56 9.90
CA SER A 123 -15.81 -3.92 11.16
C SER A 123 -14.55 -3.64 11.95
N ASP A 124 -14.25 -2.36 12.17
CA ASP A 124 -13.10 -1.90 12.93
C ASP A 124 -13.52 -0.88 14.01
N VAL A 125 -12.55 -0.18 14.62
CA VAL A 125 -12.81 0.76 15.69
C VAL A 125 -13.49 2.06 15.23
N ASP A 126 -13.33 2.41 13.94
CA ASP A 126 -13.91 3.64 13.41
C ASP A 126 -15.30 3.37 12.85
N ARG A 127 -15.39 2.31 12.03
CA ARG A 127 -16.62 2.03 11.27
C ARG A 127 -16.78 0.57 10.91
N SER A 128 -18.01 0.24 10.56
CA SER A 128 -18.32 -1.04 9.93
C SER A 128 -19.05 -0.81 8.62
N GLY A 129 -18.74 -1.59 7.61
CA GLY A 129 -19.35 -1.37 6.30
C GLY A 129 -19.06 -2.46 5.29
N THR A 130 -19.78 -2.40 4.20
CA THR A 130 -19.62 -3.27 3.03
C THR A 130 -18.94 -2.50 1.92
N THR A 131 -17.92 -3.10 1.31
CA THR A 131 -17.18 -2.53 0.17
C THR A 131 -17.41 -3.39 -1.06
N PHE A 132 -17.66 -2.76 -2.20
CA PHE A 132 -17.61 -3.35 -3.53
C PHE A 132 -16.39 -2.78 -4.28
N GLU A 133 -15.65 -3.65 -4.99
CA GLU A 133 -14.49 -3.27 -5.78
C GLU A 133 -14.60 -3.82 -7.20
N PHE A 134 -14.23 -2.99 -8.17
CA PHE A 134 -14.03 -3.36 -9.57
C PHE A 134 -12.67 -2.82 -10.03
N GLY A 135 -11.95 -3.57 -10.88
CA GLY A 135 -10.72 -3.10 -11.49
C GLY A 135 -10.41 -3.83 -12.79
N ASP A 136 -9.90 -3.09 -13.77
CA ASP A 136 -9.32 -3.60 -15.00
C ASP A 136 -8.07 -2.77 -15.32
N ASN A 137 -6.91 -3.40 -15.30
CA ASN A 137 -5.62 -2.72 -15.51
C ASN A 137 -5.22 -2.63 -16.99
N ASN A 138 -6.00 -3.25 -17.90
CA ASN A 138 -5.66 -3.25 -19.33
C ASN A 138 -6.90 -3.49 -20.20
N ILE A 139 -7.85 -2.56 -20.13
CA ILE A 139 -9.15 -2.62 -20.81
C ILE A 139 -8.94 -2.96 -22.28
N LEU A 140 -9.42 -4.12 -22.70
CA LEU A 140 -9.36 -4.63 -24.08
C LEU A 140 -7.94 -4.56 -24.70
N GLY A 141 -6.89 -4.63 -23.89
CA GLY A 141 -5.50 -4.56 -24.37
C GLY A 141 -5.02 -3.15 -24.77
N SER A 142 -5.79 -2.11 -24.47
CA SER A 142 -5.50 -0.71 -24.87
C SER A 142 -4.49 -0.02 -23.95
N ARG A 143 -4.05 -0.65 -22.86
CA ARG A 143 -3.26 -0.04 -21.77
C ARG A 143 -4.05 0.99 -20.96
N ALA A 144 -5.32 1.18 -21.24
CA ALA A 144 -6.21 1.93 -20.35
C ALA A 144 -6.57 1.07 -19.15
N ALA A 145 -6.71 1.72 -18.01
CA ALA A 145 -7.13 1.09 -16.76
C ALA A 145 -8.34 1.82 -16.20
N ALA A 146 -9.18 1.09 -15.47
CA ALA A 146 -10.25 1.66 -14.68
C ALA A 146 -10.39 0.91 -13.36
N SER A 147 -10.70 1.62 -12.29
CA SER A 147 -11.09 1.04 -11.02
C SER A 147 -12.22 1.82 -10.40
N TYR A 148 -13.08 1.11 -9.68
CA TYR A 148 -14.16 1.69 -8.91
C TYR A 148 -14.27 0.98 -7.57
N SER A 149 -14.36 1.75 -6.49
CA SER A 149 -14.64 1.26 -5.15
C SER A 149 -15.82 2.02 -4.56
N TYR A 150 -16.75 1.27 -4.00
CA TYR A 150 -17.88 1.82 -3.24
C TYR A 150 -17.91 1.17 -1.86
N SER A 151 -17.96 1.99 -0.82
CA SER A 151 -18.11 1.52 0.56
C SER A 151 -19.35 2.14 1.19
N LYS A 152 -20.24 1.28 1.69
CA LYS A 152 -21.40 1.70 2.51
C LYS A 152 -21.10 1.36 3.95
N ASN A 153 -20.92 2.39 4.76
CA ASN A 153 -20.56 2.31 6.17
C ASN A 153 -21.73 2.67 7.08
N ASN A 154 -21.60 2.33 8.36
CA ASN A 154 -22.58 2.70 9.39
C ASN A 154 -22.63 4.21 9.67
N ASP A 155 -21.59 4.95 9.28
CA ASP A 155 -21.41 6.39 9.49
C ASP A 155 -21.44 7.21 8.18
N GLY A 156 -21.62 6.57 7.03
CA GLY A 156 -21.72 7.24 5.74
C GLY A 156 -21.32 6.34 4.58
N ASP A 157 -20.80 6.94 3.51
CA ASP A 157 -20.37 6.20 2.33
C ASP A 157 -19.16 6.83 1.64
N SER A 158 -18.54 6.04 0.76
CA SER A 158 -17.38 6.50 -0.01
C SER A 158 -17.42 5.90 -1.41
N HIS A 159 -17.18 6.75 -2.40
CA HIS A 159 -17.01 6.38 -3.82
C HIS A 159 -15.63 6.81 -4.28
N VAL A 160 -14.91 5.91 -4.94
CA VAL A 160 -13.64 6.23 -5.59
C VAL A 160 -13.64 5.67 -6.99
N LEU A 161 -13.46 6.53 -7.99
CA LEU A 161 -13.34 6.17 -9.39
C LEU A 161 -12.00 6.63 -9.93
N THR A 162 -11.26 5.74 -10.57
CA THR A 162 -10.05 6.08 -11.32
C THR A 162 -10.16 5.53 -12.73
N GLY A 163 -9.79 6.32 -13.72
CA GLY A 163 -9.82 5.90 -15.11
C GLY A 163 -8.78 6.62 -15.96
N GLY A 164 -8.25 5.96 -16.97
CA GLY A 164 -7.30 6.56 -17.90
C GLY A 164 -6.26 5.58 -18.43
N ARG A 165 -5.28 6.12 -19.12
CA ARG A 165 -4.10 5.40 -19.58
C ARG A 165 -2.90 5.91 -18.80
N PRO A 166 -2.45 5.21 -17.75
CA PRO A 166 -1.28 5.64 -16.98
C PRO A 166 0.00 5.52 -17.83
N PHE A 167 1.10 6.07 -17.33
CA PHE A 167 2.42 5.70 -17.84
C PHE A 167 2.74 4.25 -17.42
N TYR A 168 2.17 3.28 -18.13
CA TYR A 168 2.16 1.86 -17.80
C TYR A 168 3.55 1.18 -17.88
N ALA A 169 4.51 1.83 -18.49
CA ALA A 169 5.90 1.38 -18.62
C ALA A 169 6.86 2.56 -18.53
N LEU A 170 8.13 2.29 -18.28
CA LEU A 170 9.18 3.33 -18.21
C LEU A 170 9.36 4.05 -19.56
N ASP A 171 9.18 3.32 -20.68
CA ASP A 171 9.23 3.88 -22.02
C ASP A 171 7.88 4.43 -22.53
N ALA A 172 6.82 4.45 -21.71
CA ALA A 172 5.54 5.03 -22.11
C ALA A 172 5.69 6.52 -22.42
N ARG A 173 5.25 6.93 -23.63
CA ARG A 173 5.43 8.28 -24.16
C ARG A 173 4.38 9.29 -23.72
N TRP A 174 3.23 8.82 -23.30
CA TRP A 174 2.14 9.65 -22.81
C TRP A 174 1.27 8.91 -21.80
N GLY A 175 0.63 9.65 -20.94
CA GLY A 175 -0.37 9.18 -20.01
C GLY A 175 -1.43 10.25 -19.81
N ALA A 176 -2.65 9.81 -19.46
CA ALA A 176 -3.74 10.69 -19.09
C ALA A 176 -4.66 9.96 -18.14
N GLY A 177 -5.28 10.66 -17.21
CA GLY A 177 -6.17 10.02 -16.26
C GLY A 177 -7.04 11.00 -15.50
N VAL A 178 -8.06 10.44 -14.87
CA VAL A 178 -8.95 11.11 -13.93
C VAL A 178 -9.12 10.24 -12.70
N THR A 179 -9.11 10.88 -11.54
CA THR A 179 -9.48 10.28 -10.25
C THR A 179 -10.56 11.15 -9.63
N MET A 180 -11.63 10.51 -9.15
CA MET A 180 -12.72 11.16 -8.44
C MET A 180 -12.95 10.42 -7.13
N SER A 181 -13.16 11.15 -6.05
CA SER A 181 -13.58 10.60 -4.76
C SER A 181 -14.66 11.46 -4.15
N ASP A 182 -15.62 10.80 -3.50
CA ASP A 182 -16.69 11.41 -2.71
C ASP A 182 -16.84 10.57 -1.44
N THR A 183 -16.64 11.17 -0.27
CA THR A 183 -16.66 10.50 1.02
C THR A 183 -17.45 11.29 2.02
N ASP A 184 -18.41 10.67 2.69
CA ASP A 184 -19.12 11.17 3.86
C ASP A 184 -18.82 10.22 5.02
N ALA A 185 -18.22 10.71 6.10
CA ALA A 185 -17.79 9.90 7.22
C ALA A 185 -17.80 10.68 8.54
N ILE A 186 -17.78 9.97 9.66
CA ILE A 186 -17.53 10.54 10.98
C ILE A 186 -16.06 10.34 11.32
N ASP A 187 -15.34 11.42 11.53
CA ASP A 187 -13.96 11.40 12.00
C ASP A 187 -13.90 11.58 13.51
N ALA A 188 -12.93 10.94 14.14
CA ALA A 188 -12.77 10.92 15.58
C ALA A 188 -11.41 11.46 16.03
N LEU A 189 -11.40 12.20 17.15
CA LEU A 189 -10.19 12.60 17.86
C LEU A 189 -9.95 11.63 19.03
N TYR A 190 -8.69 11.27 19.24
CA TYR A 190 -8.31 10.26 20.21
C TYR A 190 -7.39 10.82 21.30
N ASN A 191 -7.56 10.32 22.53
CA ASN A 191 -6.65 10.52 23.65
C ASN A 191 -6.56 9.22 24.46
N ALA A 192 -5.34 8.72 24.71
CA ALA A 192 -5.09 7.46 25.39
C ALA A 192 -5.87 6.25 24.83
N GLY A 193 -6.09 6.22 23.51
CA GLY A 193 -6.88 5.19 22.84
C GLY A 193 -8.39 5.33 22.93
N ASN A 194 -8.88 6.37 23.59
CA ASN A 194 -10.31 6.65 23.70
C ASN A 194 -10.72 7.73 22.72
N ASN A 195 -11.89 7.56 22.11
CA ASN A 195 -12.53 8.57 21.30
C ASN A 195 -13.02 9.70 22.21
N VAL A 196 -12.53 10.93 22.01
CA VAL A 196 -12.84 12.10 22.86
C VAL A 196 -13.71 13.13 22.16
N ALA A 197 -13.77 13.12 20.84
CA ALA A 197 -14.65 13.98 20.06
C ALA A 197 -14.89 13.38 18.67
N GLU A 198 -16.04 13.66 18.10
CA GLU A 198 -16.42 13.22 16.75
C GLU A 198 -17.05 14.39 15.97
N TYR A 199 -16.82 14.40 14.67
CA TYR A 199 -17.41 15.38 13.74
C TYR A 199 -17.61 14.72 12.38
N ARG A 200 -18.60 15.20 11.63
CA ARG A 200 -18.86 14.77 10.26
C ARG A 200 -17.93 15.48 9.31
N HIS A 201 -17.33 14.73 8.41
CA HIS A 201 -16.46 15.21 7.37
C HIS A 201 -16.97 14.69 6.01
N LYS A 202 -17.32 15.63 5.13
CA LYS A 202 -17.62 15.34 3.72
C LYS A 202 -16.49 15.85 2.88
N ARG A 203 -15.90 14.96 2.09
CA ARG A 203 -14.81 15.30 1.20
C ARG A 203 -15.11 14.88 -0.22
N GLN A 204 -14.95 15.82 -1.14
CA GLN A 204 -14.99 15.59 -2.58
C GLN A 204 -13.68 15.99 -3.20
N ALA A 205 -13.11 15.13 -4.04
CA ALA A 205 -11.89 15.46 -4.77
C ALA A 205 -11.94 14.93 -6.19
N VAL A 206 -11.45 15.74 -7.12
CA VAL A 206 -11.30 15.38 -8.53
C VAL A 206 -9.92 15.83 -8.99
N GLU A 207 -9.18 14.94 -9.62
CA GLU A 207 -7.93 15.25 -10.28
C GLU A 207 -7.97 14.70 -11.70
N ALA A 208 -7.67 15.54 -12.69
CA ALA A 208 -7.52 15.13 -14.09
C ALA A 208 -6.18 15.62 -14.62
N PHE A 209 -5.47 14.78 -15.35
CA PHE A 209 -4.17 15.13 -15.92
C PHE A 209 -3.95 14.56 -17.32
N GLY A 210 -3.07 15.22 -18.05
CA GLY A 210 -2.43 14.72 -19.27
C GLY A 210 -0.93 14.92 -19.18
N GLY A 211 -0.15 13.96 -19.65
CA GLY A 211 1.30 14.00 -19.53
C GLY A 211 2.04 13.39 -20.71
N TRP A 212 3.28 13.80 -20.84
CA TRP A 212 4.22 13.36 -21.86
C TRP A 212 5.56 12.95 -21.25
N SER A 213 6.28 12.05 -21.93
CA SER A 213 7.60 11.57 -21.56
C SER A 213 8.47 11.33 -22.79
N PRO A 214 9.78 11.64 -22.76
CA PRO A 214 10.72 11.15 -23.76
C PRO A 214 10.95 9.63 -23.71
N GLY A 215 10.28 8.92 -22.78
CA GLY A 215 10.47 7.51 -22.48
C GLY A 215 11.71 7.24 -21.63
N LEU A 216 12.22 6.03 -21.70
CA LEU A 216 13.43 5.63 -20.99
C LEU A 216 14.68 6.07 -21.76
N VAL A 217 15.43 6.99 -21.19
CA VAL A 217 16.67 7.52 -21.79
C VAL A 217 17.81 7.43 -20.78
N ALA A 218 18.86 6.67 -21.13
CA ALA A 218 20.04 6.44 -20.29
C ALA A 218 19.68 5.92 -18.88
N GLY A 219 18.70 5.00 -18.77
CA GLY A 219 18.25 4.44 -17.50
C GLY A 219 17.24 5.31 -16.72
N TRP A 220 16.80 6.43 -17.28
CA TRP A 220 15.90 7.37 -16.61
C TRP A 220 14.61 7.61 -17.42
N ALA A 221 13.47 7.43 -16.79
CA ALA A 221 12.18 7.91 -17.28
C ALA A 221 11.84 9.26 -16.65
N ARG A 222 11.57 10.27 -17.49
CA ARG A 222 11.13 11.61 -17.08
C ARG A 222 9.74 11.85 -17.61
N ARG A 223 8.81 12.24 -16.73
CA ARG A 223 7.41 12.46 -17.08
C ARG A 223 7.00 13.85 -16.68
N TYR A 224 6.34 14.54 -17.58
CA TYR A 224 5.83 15.90 -17.39
C TYR A 224 4.33 15.86 -17.58
N SER A 225 3.57 16.34 -16.61
CA SER A 225 2.11 16.37 -16.68
C SER A 225 1.59 17.74 -16.30
N ILE A 226 0.48 18.10 -16.91
CA ILE A 226 -0.36 19.21 -16.50
C ILE A 226 -1.73 18.67 -16.16
N GLY A 227 -2.42 19.32 -15.26
CA GLY A 227 -3.73 18.86 -14.84
C GLY A 227 -4.51 19.95 -14.13
N PHE A 228 -5.67 19.51 -13.66
CA PHE A 228 -6.60 20.33 -12.89
C PHE A 228 -7.06 19.53 -11.70
N ALA A 229 -7.10 20.17 -10.52
CA ALA A 229 -7.54 19.58 -9.27
C ALA A 229 -8.69 20.40 -8.65
N TYR A 230 -9.62 19.67 -8.08
CA TYR A 230 -10.71 20.16 -7.24
C TYR A 230 -10.70 19.38 -5.94
N GLU A 231 -10.82 20.06 -4.82
CA GLU A 231 -10.98 19.48 -3.48
C GLU A 231 -11.96 20.33 -2.70
N ASN A 232 -12.93 19.70 -2.05
CA ASN A 232 -13.88 20.33 -1.14
C ASN A 232 -13.98 19.50 0.14
N ASP A 233 -13.72 20.14 1.28
CA ASP A 233 -13.84 19.57 2.60
C ASP A 233 -14.87 20.37 3.41
N ASP A 234 -15.98 19.74 3.81
CA ASP A 234 -17.03 20.32 4.64
C ASP A 234 -17.05 19.62 6.00
N TYR A 235 -17.02 20.40 7.07
CA TYR A 235 -16.98 19.91 8.45
C TYR A 235 -18.21 20.32 9.23
N ASN A 236 -18.88 19.38 9.87
CA ASN A 236 -20.07 19.61 10.66
C ASN A 236 -20.02 18.90 12.00
N LEU A 237 -20.67 19.46 13.01
CA LEU A 237 -20.85 18.77 14.29
C LEU A 237 -21.75 17.54 14.08
N GLU A 238 -21.39 16.43 14.71
CA GLU A 238 -22.22 15.22 14.68
C GLU A 238 -23.20 15.23 15.84
N PRO A 239 -24.52 15.19 15.58
CA PRO A 239 -25.55 15.24 16.65
C PRO A 239 -25.41 14.08 17.65
N GLY A 240 -25.45 14.38 18.93
CA GLY A 240 -25.39 13.38 20.00
C GLY A 240 -24.01 12.85 20.30
N LYS A 241 -22.95 13.40 19.69
CA LYS A 241 -21.55 13.05 19.93
C LYS A 241 -20.78 14.17 20.64
N PRO A 242 -19.72 13.84 21.38
CA PRO A 242 -18.83 14.87 21.95
C PRO A 242 -18.22 15.73 20.83
N SER A 243 -18.34 17.04 20.95
CA SER A 243 -17.80 17.96 19.95
C SER A 243 -16.33 18.25 20.18
N PRO A 244 -15.52 18.42 19.11
CA PRO A 244 -14.15 18.92 19.24
C PRO A 244 -14.13 20.36 19.80
N VAL A 245 -13.05 20.73 20.46
CA VAL A 245 -12.86 22.12 20.98
C VAL A 245 -12.90 23.12 19.82
N ARG A 246 -12.32 22.74 18.68
CA ARG A 246 -12.33 23.50 17.43
C ARG A 246 -12.70 22.56 16.29
N LEU A 247 -13.76 22.89 15.55
CA LEU A 247 -14.08 22.24 14.29
C LEU A 247 -13.15 22.77 13.20
N PRO A 248 -12.59 21.92 12.33
CA PRO A 248 -11.86 22.38 11.15
C PRO A 248 -12.72 23.31 10.29
N SER A 249 -12.09 24.21 9.56
CA SER A 249 -12.80 25.11 8.66
C SER A 249 -13.05 24.46 7.32
N ASP A 250 -14.23 24.68 6.76
CA ASP A 250 -14.53 24.27 5.39
C ASP A 250 -13.52 24.84 4.40
N LEU A 251 -13.17 24.04 3.41
CA LEU A 251 -12.12 24.38 2.45
C LEU A 251 -12.50 23.91 1.06
N GLU A 252 -12.53 24.83 0.10
CA GLU A 252 -12.66 24.51 -1.32
C GLU A 252 -11.42 24.99 -2.07
N LEU A 253 -10.75 24.10 -2.82
CA LEU A 253 -9.55 24.36 -3.59
C LEU A 253 -9.74 23.92 -5.03
N VAL A 254 -9.60 24.85 -5.98
CA VAL A 254 -9.80 24.61 -7.41
C VAL A 254 -8.67 25.25 -8.19
N GLY A 255 -7.99 24.47 -9.03
CA GLY A 255 -6.98 25.08 -9.89
C GLY A 255 -6.10 24.11 -10.68
N PRO A 256 -5.28 24.67 -11.58
CA PRO A 256 -4.33 23.91 -12.37
C PRO A 256 -3.13 23.46 -11.53
N PHE A 257 -2.48 22.39 -11.99
CA PHE A 257 -1.19 21.95 -11.47
C PHE A 257 -0.23 21.50 -12.58
N VAL A 258 1.04 21.48 -12.24
CA VAL A 258 2.10 20.80 -12.98
C VAL A 258 2.68 19.69 -12.12
N ARG A 259 3.06 18.57 -12.78
CA ARG A 259 3.67 17.41 -12.12
C ARG A 259 4.90 16.98 -12.91
N PHE A 260 5.96 16.71 -12.18
CA PHE A 260 7.17 16.09 -12.69
C PHE A 260 7.43 14.76 -11.97
N GLU A 261 7.77 13.72 -12.74
CA GLU A 261 8.19 12.44 -12.20
C GLU A 261 9.54 12.04 -12.82
N LEU A 262 10.43 11.54 -11.96
CA LEU A 262 11.73 11.01 -12.34
C LEU A 262 11.86 9.60 -11.78
N ILE A 263 12.16 8.63 -12.63
CA ILE A 263 12.26 7.22 -12.26
C ILE A 263 13.53 6.64 -12.87
N GLU A 264 14.42 6.13 -12.03
CA GLU A 264 15.58 5.37 -12.44
C GLU A 264 15.22 3.88 -12.61
N ASP A 265 15.64 3.27 -13.71
CA ASP A 265 15.41 1.83 -13.96
C ASP A 265 16.47 0.99 -13.22
N ALA A 266 16.40 1.00 -11.90
CA ALA A 266 17.26 0.21 -11.05
C ALA A 266 16.42 -0.56 -10.02
N PHE A 267 16.42 -1.88 -10.13
CA PHE A 267 15.63 -2.79 -9.30
C PHE A 267 16.50 -3.96 -8.79
N ARG A 268 16.20 -4.39 -7.57
CA ARG A 268 16.77 -5.59 -6.96
C ARG A 268 15.71 -6.67 -6.84
N LYS A 269 16.00 -7.88 -7.34
CA LYS A 269 15.17 -9.06 -7.09
C LYS A 269 15.69 -9.79 -5.86
N ASP A 270 14.81 -10.09 -4.92
CA ASP A 270 15.14 -10.86 -3.73
C ASP A 270 13.98 -11.80 -3.35
N VAL A 271 14.18 -12.64 -2.36
CA VAL A 271 13.17 -13.59 -1.86
C VAL A 271 13.22 -13.64 -0.34
N ASN A 272 12.07 -13.93 0.30
CA ASN A 272 11.97 -14.09 1.73
C ASN A 272 12.30 -12.81 2.54
N LEU A 273 11.97 -11.63 2.05
CA LEU A 273 12.16 -10.40 2.81
C LEU A 273 10.86 -9.94 3.47
N ASN A 274 9.82 -9.72 2.69
CA ASN A 274 8.47 -9.43 3.17
C ASN A 274 7.53 -10.62 2.93
N LEU A 275 7.71 -11.33 1.82
CA LEU A 275 6.94 -12.52 1.44
C LEU A 275 7.76 -13.79 1.74
N ILE A 276 7.09 -14.94 1.79
CA ILE A 276 7.74 -16.23 2.05
C ILE A 276 7.72 -17.09 0.78
N GLY A 277 8.91 -17.36 0.21
CA GLY A 277 9.07 -18.23 -0.97
C GLY A 277 8.58 -17.61 -2.28
N ARG A 278 8.48 -16.29 -2.38
CA ARG A 278 8.16 -15.55 -3.60
C ARG A 278 9.28 -14.58 -3.97
N VAL A 279 9.40 -14.29 -5.25
CA VAL A 279 10.27 -13.24 -5.76
C VAL A 279 9.63 -11.88 -5.51
N GLU A 280 10.41 -10.97 -4.98
CA GLU A 280 10.05 -9.58 -4.68
C GLU A 280 10.98 -8.67 -5.48
N ASP A 281 10.41 -7.61 -6.08
CA ASP A 281 11.16 -6.60 -6.81
C ASP A 281 11.23 -5.32 -5.95
N PHE A 282 12.43 -4.90 -5.59
CA PHE A 282 12.69 -3.71 -4.79
C PHE A 282 13.22 -2.58 -5.67
N PRO A 283 12.58 -1.38 -5.66
CA PRO A 283 13.13 -0.22 -6.37
C PRO A 283 14.38 0.28 -5.63
N MET A 284 15.53 0.19 -6.30
CA MET A 284 16.82 0.64 -5.76
C MET A 284 17.25 1.99 -6.33
N GLY A 285 16.70 2.36 -7.50
CA GLY A 285 16.96 3.64 -8.12
C GLY A 285 16.15 4.77 -7.52
N VAL A 286 16.56 6.00 -7.84
CA VAL A 286 15.83 7.22 -7.47
C VAL A 286 14.45 7.22 -8.10
N GLN A 287 13.43 7.43 -7.27
CA GLN A 287 12.06 7.71 -7.73
C GLN A 287 11.61 9.02 -7.09
N SER A 288 11.20 9.97 -7.90
CA SER A 288 10.71 11.27 -7.43
C SER A 288 9.43 11.65 -8.15
N ARG A 289 8.48 12.20 -7.40
CA ARG A 289 7.28 12.85 -7.92
C ARG A 289 7.13 14.20 -7.22
N VAL A 290 7.01 15.27 -7.99
CA VAL A 290 6.76 16.62 -7.48
C VAL A 290 5.57 17.18 -8.21
N GLN A 291 4.60 17.69 -7.46
CA GLN A 291 3.42 18.37 -7.98
C GLN A 291 3.29 19.75 -7.33
N VAL A 292 3.01 20.76 -8.13
CA VAL A 292 2.71 22.10 -7.65
C VAL A 292 1.49 22.61 -8.39
N GLY A 293 0.48 23.00 -7.62
CA GLY A 293 -0.78 23.57 -8.10
C GLY A 293 -1.03 24.96 -7.56
N ARG A 294 -1.91 25.68 -8.22
CA ARG A 294 -2.39 26.99 -7.76
C ARG A 294 -3.90 26.95 -7.63
N ALA A 295 -4.39 26.91 -6.41
CA ALA A 295 -5.80 27.14 -6.13
C ALA A 295 -6.09 28.64 -6.34
N VAL A 296 -7.18 28.94 -7.05
CA VAL A 296 -7.49 30.31 -7.48
C VAL A 296 -8.92 30.67 -7.15
N HIS A 297 -9.10 31.75 -6.40
CA HIS A 297 -10.43 32.22 -5.99
C HIS A 297 -11.36 32.48 -7.20
N ALA A 298 -10.81 32.99 -8.30
CA ALA A 298 -11.59 33.22 -9.53
C ALA A 298 -12.13 31.94 -10.19
N LEU A 299 -11.63 30.75 -9.80
CA LEU A 299 -12.11 29.44 -10.26
C LEU A 299 -13.05 28.75 -9.25
N GLY A 300 -13.36 29.38 -8.12
CA GLY A 300 -14.24 28.85 -7.09
C GLY A 300 -13.55 28.49 -5.77
N SER A 301 -12.23 28.60 -5.67
CA SER A 301 -11.54 28.31 -4.39
C SER A 301 -11.98 29.29 -3.31
N SER A 302 -12.09 28.82 -2.05
CA SER A 302 -12.33 29.64 -0.86
C SER A 302 -11.25 30.73 -0.71
N ARG A 303 -10.03 30.45 -1.20
CA ARG A 303 -8.88 31.37 -1.18
C ARG A 303 -7.84 31.01 -2.23
N ASP A 304 -6.97 31.96 -2.53
CA ASP A 304 -5.78 31.72 -3.35
C ASP A 304 -4.72 31.02 -2.51
N ALA A 305 -4.21 29.86 -3.00
CA ALA A 305 -3.15 29.12 -2.35
C ALA A 305 -2.26 28.38 -3.34
N TRP A 306 -0.99 28.23 -3.01
CA TRP A 306 -0.14 27.20 -3.62
C TRP A 306 -0.39 25.88 -2.90
N VAL A 307 -0.62 24.81 -3.68
CA VAL A 307 -0.78 23.45 -3.17
C VAL A 307 0.37 22.63 -3.72
N TYR A 308 1.09 21.92 -2.85
CA TYR A 308 2.26 21.18 -3.29
C TYR A 308 2.33 19.80 -2.63
N SER A 309 2.93 18.87 -3.35
CA SER A 309 3.37 17.58 -2.81
C SER A 309 4.65 17.14 -3.48
N ALA A 310 5.53 16.51 -2.73
CA ALA A 310 6.73 15.89 -3.25
C ALA A 310 7.02 14.58 -2.52
N ASN A 311 7.48 13.60 -3.28
CA ASN A 311 7.97 12.32 -2.78
C ASN A 311 9.31 12.04 -3.45
N LEU A 312 10.27 11.55 -2.66
CA LEU A 312 11.57 11.11 -3.12
C LEU A 312 11.91 9.80 -2.42
N SER A 313 12.16 8.74 -3.17
CA SER A 313 12.64 7.48 -2.63
C SER A 313 13.89 6.99 -3.33
N ASN A 314 14.73 6.25 -2.61
CA ASN A 314 15.93 5.63 -3.13
C ASN A 314 16.31 4.40 -2.31
N GLY A 315 16.98 3.43 -2.94
CA GLY A 315 17.57 2.26 -2.31
C GLY A 315 19.08 2.32 -2.32
N PHE A 316 19.72 1.76 -1.30
CA PHE A 316 21.17 1.72 -1.16
C PHE A 316 21.60 0.31 -0.80
N ASP A 317 22.37 -0.35 -1.67
CA ASP A 317 23.04 -1.59 -1.33
C ASP A 317 24.19 -1.30 -0.35
N LEU A 318 24.12 -1.88 0.86
CA LEU A 318 25.19 -1.76 1.84
C LEU A 318 26.18 -2.91 1.71
N THR A 319 25.67 -4.10 1.49
CA THR A 319 26.43 -5.30 1.20
C THR A 319 25.66 -6.16 0.19
N ARG A 320 26.21 -7.29 -0.22
CA ARG A 320 25.52 -8.25 -1.09
C ARG A 320 24.18 -8.73 -0.48
N ASP A 321 24.12 -8.86 0.84
CA ASP A 321 22.98 -9.44 1.55
C ASP A 321 22.18 -8.39 2.36
N SER A 322 22.54 -7.10 2.27
CA SER A 322 21.86 -6.03 2.99
C SER A 322 21.69 -4.76 2.16
N PHE A 323 20.54 -4.12 2.34
CA PHE A 323 20.21 -2.85 1.70
C PHE A 323 19.24 -2.03 2.56
N VAL A 324 19.14 -0.75 2.24
CA VAL A 324 18.19 0.20 2.85
C VAL A 324 17.33 0.81 1.75
N LEU A 325 16.04 0.91 1.98
CA LEU A 325 15.13 1.73 1.20
C LEU A 325 14.77 2.96 2.02
N THR A 326 14.87 4.14 1.43
CA THR A 326 14.54 5.41 2.07
C THR A 326 13.47 6.14 1.29
N GLU A 327 12.63 6.89 2.00
CA GLU A 327 11.61 7.73 1.42
C GLU A 327 11.47 9.03 2.23
N ILE A 328 11.36 10.15 1.53
CA ILE A 328 11.02 11.47 2.09
C ILE A 328 9.78 11.94 1.36
N HIS A 329 8.80 12.43 2.09
CA HIS A 329 7.62 13.03 1.51
C HIS A 329 7.28 14.36 2.19
N THR A 330 6.71 15.27 1.43
CA THR A 330 6.17 16.52 1.93
C THR A 330 4.93 16.90 1.15
N SER A 331 4.00 17.54 1.83
CA SER A 331 2.82 18.13 1.20
C SER A 331 2.34 19.31 2.04
N GLY A 332 1.51 20.17 1.46
CA GLY A 332 0.94 21.28 2.20
C GLY A 332 0.35 22.34 1.30
N ARG A 333 -0.14 23.37 1.95
CA ARG A 333 -0.68 24.57 1.32
C ARG A 333 0.09 25.80 1.78
N HIS A 334 0.17 26.79 0.93
CA HIS A 334 0.74 28.09 1.25
C HIS A 334 -0.11 29.21 0.63
N ALA A 335 -0.81 29.95 1.47
CA ALA A 335 -1.53 31.17 1.11
C ALA A 335 -0.74 32.40 1.59
N ARG A 336 -1.09 32.98 2.73
CA ARG A 336 -0.30 34.00 3.42
C ARG A 336 0.69 33.37 4.39
N GLU A 337 0.31 32.23 4.97
CA GLU A 337 1.08 31.40 5.90
C GLU A 337 1.07 29.96 5.39
N GLY A 338 1.95 29.12 5.92
CA GLY A 338 1.97 27.70 5.62
C GLY A 338 0.87 26.99 6.40
N GLU A 339 0.13 26.09 5.75
CA GLU A 339 -1.02 25.41 6.33
C GLU A 339 -0.96 23.92 6.02
N ASN A 340 -1.29 23.11 7.01
CA ASN A 340 -1.29 21.66 6.93
C ASN A 340 -0.03 21.09 6.25
N GLN A 341 1.13 21.66 6.61
CA GLN A 341 2.41 21.27 6.02
C GLN A 341 2.91 19.99 6.68
N THR A 342 3.00 18.93 5.91
CA THR A 342 3.51 17.64 6.34
C THR A 342 4.92 17.42 5.82
N LEU A 343 5.81 16.93 6.67
CA LEU A 343 7.11 16.39 6.31
C LEU A 343 7.26 15.02 6.94
N GLY A 344 7.58 14.01 6.14
CA GLY A 344 7.80 12.67 6.61
C GLY A 344 9.05 12.05 6.02
N PHE A 345 9.66 11.18 6.81
CA PHE A 345 10.81 10.36 6.44
C PHE A 345 10.54 8.92 6.83
N SER A 346 10.93 7.97 6.01
CA SER A 346 10.98 6.54 6.36
C SER A 346 12.24 5.88 5.83
N ALA A 347 12.71 4.87 6.56
CA ALA A 347 13.81 4.00 6.16
C ALA A 347 13.48 2.56 6.52
N ARG A 348 13.78 1.61 5.63
CA ARG A 348 13.61 0.17 5.84
C ARG A 348 14.90 -0.55 5.51
N TYR A 349 15.48 -1.18 6.51
CA TYR A 349 16.71 -1.97 6.40
C TYR A 349 16.39 -3.44 6.34
N TYR A 350 17.01 -4.12 5.42
CA TYR A 350 16.95 -5.57 5.25
C TYR A 350 18.36 -6.16 5.27
N ASN A 351 18.54 -7.23 6.03
CA ASN A 351 19.78 -7.99 6.05
C ASN A 351 19.46 -9.49 6.10
N ARG A 352 19.72 -10.18 5.01
CA ARG A 352 19.48 -11.61 4.88
C ARG A 352 20.66 -12.40 5.42
N GLN A 353 20.42 -13.25 6.40
CA GLN A 353 21.39 -14.18 6.96
C GLN A 353 21.12 -15.61 6.46
N GLY A 354 21.72 -15.95 5.33
CA GLY A 354 21.49 -17.24 4.69
C GLY A 354 20.07 -17.38 4.11
N ARG A 355 19.48 -18.58 4.21
CA ARG A 355 18.21 -18.93 3.56
C ARG A 355 16.97 -18.64 4.40
N HIS A 356 17.12 -18.58 5.71
CA HIS A 356 16.00 -18.67 6.65
C HIS A 356 15.87 -17.50 7.61
N LEU A 357 16.91 -16.69 7.79
CA LEU A 357 16.92 -15.60 8.77
C LEU A 357 17.07 -14.25 8.07
N VAL A 358 16.24 -13.30 8.46
CA VAL A 358 16.31 -11.90 7.99
C VAL A 358 16.24 -10.99 9.21
N TYR A 359 17.23 -10.09 9.34
CA TYR A 359 17.11 -8.95 10.23
C TYR A 359 16.47 -7.80 9.46
N TYR A 360 15.44 -7.24 10.05
CA TYR A 360 14.68 -6.13 9.52
C TYR A 360 14.66 -5.00 10.54
N ALA A 361 14.83 -3.78 10.08
CA ALA A 361 14.57 -2.60 10.88
C ALA A 361 13.84 -1.55 10.05
N ALA A 362 12.92 -0.84 10.66
CA ALA A 362 12.22 0.28 10.05
C ALA A 362 12.22 1.48 10.99
N ALA A 363 12.45 2.66 10.44
CA ALA A 363 12.34 3.92 11.14
C ALA A 363 11.43 4.85 10.36
N SER A 364 10.56 5.59 11.04
CA SER A 364 9.79 6.68 10.46
C SER A 364 9.72 7.88 11.40
N ALA A 365 9.67 9.06 10.81
CA ALA A 365 9.44 10.30 11.53
C ALA A 365 8.56 11.21 10.67
N ASP A 366 7.53 11.78 11.28
CA ASP A 366 6.58 12.66 10.64
C ASP A 366 6.37 13.92 11.48
N ALA A 367 6.18 15.04 10.83
CA ALA A 367 5.80 16.31 11.45
C ALA A 367 4.74 17.01 10.60
N VAL A 368 3.75 17.58 11.27
CA VAL A 368 2.73 18.44 10.65
C VAL A 368 2.82 19.81 11.30
N HIS A 369 2.83 20.84 10.49
CA HIS A 369 2.79 22.23 10.92
C HIS A 369 1.46 22.84 10.53
N ASP A 370 0.83 23.56 11.45
CA ASP A 370 -0.48 24.17 11.32
C ASP A 370 -1.53 23.18 10.74
N PRO A 371 -1.81 22.06 11.43
CA PRO A 371 -2.73 21.04 10.95
C PRO A 371 -4.19 21.54 10.94
N ASP A 372 -4.96 21.11 9.95
CA ASP A 372 -6.41 21.37 9.91
C ASP A 372 -7.14 20.73 11.10
N VAL A 373 -6.64 19.58 11.54
CA VAL A 373 -7.21 18.78 12.64
C VAL A 373 -6.20 18.64 13.77
N PRO A 374 -6.59 18.85 15.04
CA PRO A 374 -5.68 18.68 16.17
C PRO A 374 -5.13 17.26 16.29
N GLY A 375 -3.79 17.13 16.50
CA GLY A 375 -3.13 15.86 16.74
C GLY A 375 -3.30 14.81 15.65
N PRO A 376 -3.02 15.14 14.38
CA PRO A 376 -3.33 14.25 13.24
C PRO A 376 -2.46 12.99 13.19
N LEU A 377 -1.32 12.99 13.89
CA LEU A 377 -0.38 11.85 13.89
C LEU A 377 -0.64 10.96 15.11
N LEU A 378 -1.16 9.78 14.83
CA LEU A 378 -1.50 8.79 15.85
C LEU A 378 -0.45 7.69 15.92
N ILE A 379 -0.24 7.13 17.12
CA ILE A 379 0.60 5.94 17.34
C ILE A 379 -0.04 5.00 18.36
N GLY A 380 0.06 3.70 18.10
CA GLY A 380 -0.53 2.65 18.94
C GLY A 380 -0.49 1.28 18.25
N GLY A 381 -1.33 0.35 18.69
CA GLY A 381 -1.32 -1.05 18.28
C GLY A 381 -1.55 -1.31 16.80
N ASP A 382 -2.22 -0.43 16.06
CA ASP A 382 -2.50 -0.58 14.63
C ASP A 382 -1.44 0.07 13.73
N ASN A 383 -0.65 0.98 14.25
CA ASN A 383 0.31 1.77 13.48
C ASN A 383 1.72 1.81 14.10
N GLY A 384 2.16 0.70 14.71
CA GLY A 384 3.56 0.44 14.95
C GLY A 384 3.95 0.08 16.38
N LEU A 385 3.20 0.46 17.41
CA LEU A 385 3.45 0.06 18.81
C LEU A 385 2.53 -1.08 19.21
N ARG A 386 2.93 -2.31 18.88
CA ARG A 386 2.10 -3.52 19.01
C ARG A 386 1.67 -3.84 20.45
N GLY A 387 2.41 -3.39 21.43
CA GLY A 387 2.12 -3.59 22.86
C GLY A 387 1.10 -2.62 23.47
N TYR A 388 0.62 -1.62 22.72
CA TYR A 388 -0.23 -0.55 23.25
C TYR A 388 -1.65 -0.56 22.64
N PRO A 389 -2.62 0.11 23.27
CA PRO A 389 -3.93 0.35 22.68
C PRO A 389 -3.84 1.02 21.31
N LEU A 390 -4.91 0.85 20.50
CA LEU A 390 -5.02 1.58 19.25
C LEU A 390 -5.03 3.07 19.52
N ARG A 391 -4.30 3.85 18.69
CA ARG A 391 -4.31 5.32 18.73
C ARG A 391 -4.03 5.88 20.12
N TYR A 392 -3.07 5.28 20.80
CA TYR A 392 -2.77 5.55 22.21
C TYR A 392 -2.18 6.94 22.44
N GLN A 393 -1.28 7.40 21.57
CA GLN A 393 -0.79 8.77 21.58
C GLN A 393 -1.18 9.49 20.28
N ALA A 394 -1.43 10.79 20.38
CA ALA A 394 -1.71 11.71 19.29
C ALA A 394 -0.76 12.91 19.36
N GLY A 395 -0.43 13.51 18.23
CA GLY A 395 0.44 14.69 18.19
C GLY A 395 0.61 15.27 16.80
N GLU A 396 1.37 16.34 16.70
CA GLU A 396 1.81 16.96 15.45
C GLU A 396 3.17 16.46 14.99
N ARG A 397 3.85 15.70 15.85
CA ARG A 397 5.10 14.99 15.53
C ARG A 397 5.01 13.56 15.97
N ARG A 398 5.59 12.67 15.17
CA ARG A 398 5.64 11.23 15.45
C ARG A 398 7.00 10.68 15.06
N ALA A 399 7.50 9.75 15.88
CA ALA A 399 8.64 8.92 15.52
C ALA A 399 8.38 7.47 15.94
N LEU A 400 8.78 6.54 15.09
CA LEU A 400 8.64 5.11 15.29
C LEU A 400 9.89 4.39 14.80
N LEU A 401 10.37 3.44 15.61
CA LEU A 401 11.42 2.49 15.27
C LEU A 401 10.92 1.08 15.55
N THR A 402 11.09 0.19 14.60
CA THR A 402 10.81 -1.25 14.73
C THR A 402 12.05 -2.04 14.36
N ALA A 403 12.39 -3.04 15.14
CA ALA A 403 13.41 -4.03 14.80
C ALA A 403 12.86 -5.45 14.93
N GLU A 404 13.14 -6.30 13.93
CA GLU A 404 12.67 -7.67 13.89
C GLU A 404 13.77 -8.65 13.46
N ALA A 405 13.80 -9.82 14.09
CA ALA A 405 14.49 -11.00 13.55
C ALA A 405 13.40 -11.96 13.04
N ARG A 406 13.35 -12.14 11.71
CA ARG A 406 12.35 -12.96 11.00
C ARG A 406 12.98 -14.28 10.62
N ALA A 407 12.37 -15.39 11.04
CA ALA A 407 12.79 -16.73 10.68
C ALA A 407 11.75 -17.37 9.75
N TYR A 408 12.17 -17.76 8.55
CA TYR A 408 11.33 -18.47 7.60
C TYR A 408 11.73 -19.93 7.55
N THR A 409 10.75 -20.83 7.49
CA THR A 409 10.98 -22.27 7.52
C THR A 409 10.69 -22.92 6.18
N ASP A 410 11.24 -24.13 5.95
CA ASP A 410 10.86 -24.97 4.82
C ASP A 410 9.55 -25.74 5.07
N TRP A 411 8.96 -25.57 6.25
CA TRP A 411 7.69 -26.21 6.61
C TRP A 411 6.57 -25.68 5.72
N TYR A 412 5.96 -26.59 4.95
CA TYR A 412 4.96 -26.28 3.95
C TYR A 412 3.71 -27.15 4.16
N PRO A 413 2.95 -26.90 5.25
CA PRO A 413 1.80 -27.71 5.60
C PRO A 413 0.74 -27.66 4.50
N LEU A 414 0.15 -28.83 4.21
CA LEU A 414 -0.88 -29.03 3.19
C LEU A 414 -0.49 -28.52 1.80
N ARG A 415 0.77 -28.20 1.54
CA ARG A 415 1.19 -27.51 0.31
C ARG A 415 0.42 -26.20 0.03
N LEU A 416 -0.13 -25.60 1.07
CA LEU A 416 -0.94 -24.39 1.00
C LEU A 416 -0.28 -23.21 1.73
N PHE A 417 0.38 -23.45 2.86
CA PHE A 417 0.91 -22.40 3.71
C PHE A 417 2.43 -22.46 3.84
N ARG A 418 3.08 -21.30 3.72
CA ARG A 418 4.45 -21.10 4.16
C ARG A 418 4.44 -20.53 5.56
N VAL A 419 5.34 -21.04 6.39
CA VAL A 419 5.38 -20.73 7.83
C VAL A 419 6.68 -20.07 8.18
N GLY A 420 6.61 -19.03 9.00
CA GLY A 420 7.73 -18.34 9.61
C GLY A 420 7.36 -17.82 10.98
N GLY A 421 8.30 -17.18 11.64
CA GLY A 421 8.10 -16.49 12.90
C GLY A 421 8.96 -15.24 12.98
N ALA A 422 8.68 -14.38 13.95
CA ALA A 422 9.49 -13.22 14.24
C ALA A 422 9.56 -12.95 15.73
N VAL A 423 10.68 -12.39 16.17
CA VAL A 423 10.79 -11.67 17.44
C VAL A 423 11.06 -10.20 17.12
N PHE A 424 10.49 -9.29 17.92
CA PHE A 424 10.52 -7.89 17.58
C PHE A 424 10.57 -6.99 18.82
N THR A 425 10.94 -5.75 18.58
CA THR A 425 10.81 -4.64 19.52
C THR A 425 10.38 -3.39 18.78
N ASP A 426 9.48 -2.63 19.38
CA ASP A 426 9.03 -1.33 18.86
C ASP A 426 9.35 -0.23 19.88
N LEU A 427 9.69 0.95 19.37
CA LEU A 427 9.93 2.17 20.11
C LEU A 427 9.26 3.33 19.38
N GLY A 428 8.40 4.10 20.06
CA GLY A 428 7.73 5.21 19.38
C GLY A 428 7.19 6.25 20.33
N ARG A 429 6.86 7.40 19.75
CA ARG A 429 6.24 8.52 20.44
C ARG A 429 5.50 9.42 19.46
N ALA A 430 4.33 9.94 19.88
CA ALA A 430 3.68 11.09 19.27
C ALA A 430 3.63 12.23 20.30
N TRP A 431 3.91 13.46 19.87
CA TRP A 431 4.03 14.60 20.78
C TRP A 431 3.70 15.92 20.08
N GLN A 432 3.54 16.99 20.85
CA GLN A 432 3.09 18.32 20.46
C GLN A 432 1.65 18.33 19.91
N GLY A 433 1.01 19.49 19.92
CA GLY A 433 -0.35 19.75 19.53
C GLY A 433 -1.25 20.13 20.71
N GLU A 434 -2.43 20.60 20.42
CA GLU A 434 -3.43 21.06 21.41
C GLU A 434 -3.90 19.92 22.33
N ASN A 435 -3.98 18.69 21.78
CA ASN A 435 -4.31 17.49 22.54
C ASN A 435 -3.06 16.85 23.13
N GLN A 436 -2.54 17.43 24.19
CA GLN A 436 -1.38 16.81 24.88
C GLN A 436 -1.81 15.47 25.49
N ASN A 437 -0.98 14.46 25.23
CA ASN A 437 -1.15 13.15 25.86
C ASN A 437 -0.95 13.30 27.37
N THR A 438 -2.03 13.29 28.11
CA THR A 438 -2.02 13.47 29.58
C THR A 438 -1.60 12.20 30.30
N VAL A 439 -1.78 11.04 29.64
CA VAL A 439 -1.41 9.74 30.14
C VAL A 439 -0.22 9.23 29.34
N ASN A 440 0.88 8.90 30.03
CA ASN A 440 2.10 8.34 29.46
C ASN A 440 2.64 9.15 28.23
N PRO A 441 3.04 10.41 28.41
CA PRO A 441 3.45 11.28 27.30
C PRO A 441 4.86 11.03 26.79
N GLY A 442 5.56 10.04 27.35
CA GLY A 442 6.95 9.68 27.03
C GLY A 442 7.11 8.80 25.80
N TRP A 443 8.31 8.28 25.63
CA TRP A 443 8.58 7.21 24.69
C TRP A 443 7.96 5.91 25.17
N LEU A 444 7.29 5.21 24.25
CA LEU A 444 6.64 3.93 24.47
C LEU A 444 7.49 2.83 23.85
N ARG A 445 7.64 1.71 24.54
CA ARG A 445 8.45 0.57 24.11
C ARG A 445 7.70 -0.71 24.32
N ASP A 446 7.85 -1.63 23.39
CA ASP A 446 7.38 -3.00 23.55
C ASP A 446 8.37 -4.02 22.98
N ILE A 447 8.17 -5.26 23.38
CA ILE A 447 8.83 -6.44 22.82
C ILE A 447 7.78 -7.49 22.52
N GLY A 448 8.08 -8.38 21.59
CA GLY A 448 7.13 -9.44 21.28
C GLY A 448 7.70 -10.49 20.35
N PHE A 449 6.82 -11.45 20.07
CA PHE A 449 7.07 -12.52 19.13
C PHE A 449 5.78 -12.88 18.38
N GLY A 450 5.92 -13.48 17.22
CA GLY A 450 4.74 -13.84 16.43
C GLY A 450 5.00 -14.84 15.33
N LEU A 451 3.88 -15.39 14.85
CA LEU A 451 3.82 -16.31 13.73
C LEU A 451 3.63 -15.53 12.42
N ARG A 452 4.21 -16.05 11.34
CA ARG A 452 4.07 -15.54 9.97
C ARG A 452 3.54 -16.67 9.10
N LEU A 453 2.37 -16.46 8.47
CA LEU A 453 1.76 -17.44 7.58
C LEU A 453 1.46 -16.78 6.24
N LEU A 454 1.97 -17.35 5.15
CA LEU A 454 1.66 -16.95 3.78
C LEU A 454 0.90 -18.06 3.08
N SER A 455 -0.24 -17.75 2.48
CA SER A 455 -0.86 -18.65 1.52
C SER A 455 -0.03 -18.70 0.22
N ALA A 456 0.45 -19.89 -0.12
CA ALA A 456 1.30 -20.07 -1.31
C ALA A 456 0.49 -20.30 -2.59
N ARG A 457 -0.84 -20.28 -2.53
CA ARG A 457 -1.71 -20.64 -3.66
C ARG A 457 -2.75 -19.59 -4.00
N THR A 458 -3.04 -18.66 -3.09
CA THR A 458 -3.95 -17.54 -3.34
C THR A 458 -3.21 -16.37 -3.98
N SER A 459 -3.94 -15.34 -4.34
CA SER A 459 -3.46 -14.09 -4.90
C SER A 459 -2.25 -13.52 -4.15
N LYS A 460 -1.53 -12.62 -4.76
CA LYS A 460 -0.26 -12.09 -4.26
C LYS A 460 -0.40 -11.51 -2.86
N GLY A 461 0.13 -12.25 -1.99
CA GLY A 461 0.47 -12.11 -0.79
C GLY A 461 0.31 -11.28 0.39
N ASN A 462 -0.72 -11.47 1.09
CA ASN A 462 -0.74 -10.99 2.47
C ASN A 462 -0.13 -12.06 3.38
N VAL A 463 0.90 -11.68 4.13
CA VAL A 463 1.40 -12.51 5.23
C VAL A 463 0.51 -12.25 6.45
N LEU A 464 -0.10 -13.30 6.99
CA LEU A 464 -0.78 -13.23 8.27
C LEU A 464 0.27 -13.14 9.38
N HIS A 465 0.21 -12.06 10.14
CA HIS A 465 0.99 -11.86 11.36
C HIS A 465 0.08 -12.11 12.57
N ALA A 466 0.47 -13.04 13.41
CA ALA A 466 -0.18 -13.27 14.70
C ALA A 466 0.85 -13.02 15.79
N ASP A 467 0.78 -11.86 16.42
CA ASP A 467 1.79 -11.31 17.32
C ASP A 467 1.31 -11.25 18.76
N PHE A 468 2.17 -11.62 19.70
CA PHE A 468 2.07 -11.30 21.11
C PHE A 468 3.08 -10.21 21.45
N ALA A 469 2.59 -9.10 21.99
CA ALA A 469 3.39 -7.93 22.33
C ALA A 469 3.20 -7.58 23.82
N PHE A 470 4.29 -7.14 24.45
CA PHE A 470 4.37 -6.83 25.87
C PHE A 470 4.88 -5.40 26.02
N PRO A 471 4.04 -4.46 26.51
CA PRO A 471 4.50 -3.09 26.77
C PRO A 471 5.51 -3.09 27.91
N LEU A 472 6.60 -2.33 27.73
CA LEU A 472 7.68 -2.21 28.73
C LEU A 472 7.45 -1.02 29.67
N ASP A 473 6.64 -0.04 29.27
CA ASP A 473 6.31 1.16 30.03
C ASP A 473 4.79 1.28 30.22
N PRO A 474 4.12 0.25 30.82
CA PRO A 474 2.67 0.26 30.93
C PRO A 474 2.23 1.23 32.05
N ASP A 475 1.20 2.03 31.77
CA ASP A 475 0.38 2.55 32.85
C ASP A 475 -0.62 1.46 33.34
N PRO A 476 -1.27 1.65 34.50
CA PRO A 476 -2.18 0.65 35.07
C PRO A 476 -3.39 0.30 34.17
N SER A 477 -3.75 1.16 33.21
CA SER A 477 -4.88 0.94 32.30
C SER A 477 -4.54 0.00 31.15
N ILE A 478 -3.25 -0.24 30.88
CA ILE A 478 -2.80 -1.06 29.74
C ILE A 478 -2.64 -2.50 30.16
N LYS A 479 -3.20 -3.41 29.37
CA LYS A 479 -3.02 -4.85 29.60
C LYS A 479 -1.55 -5.23 29.40
N LYS A 480 -1.03 -6.10 30.29
CA LYS A 480 0.36 -6.58 30.29
C LYS A 480 0.77 -7.32 29.00
N ALA A 481 -0.19 -7.81 28.23
CA ALA A 481 0.03 -8.47 26.95
C ALA A 481 -1.06 -8.06 25.97
N GLN A 482 -0.68 -7.81 24.73
CA GLN A 482 -1.56 -7.55 23.60
C GLN A 482 -1.41 -8.71 22.59
N PHE A 483 -2.52 -9.13 22.03
CA PHE A 483 -2.54 -10.09 20.93
C PHE A 483 -3.06 -9.41 19.68
N LEU A 484 -2.29 -9.46 18.61
CA LEU A 484 -2.61 -8.84 17.33
C LEU A 484 -2.62 -9.90 16.24
N VAL A 485 -3.64 -9.85 15.39
CA VAL A 485 -3.68 -10.61 14.15
C VAL A 485 -3.93 -9.63 13.02
N LYS A 486 -3.01 -9.54 12.08
CA LYS A 486 -3.11 -8.65 10.92
C LYS A 486 -2.59 -9.35 9.68
N THR A 487 -3.18 -9.04 8.53
CA THR A 487 -2.61 -9.40 7.23
C THR A 487 -1.85 -8.20 6.68
N ARG A 488 -0.60 -8.40 6.24
CA ARG A 488 0.25 -7.35 5.68
C ARG A 488 0.95 -7.82 4.42
N VAL A 489 1.08 -6.92 3.44
CA VAL A 489 1.93 -7.15 2.26
C VAL A 489 3.38 -6.80 2.58
N SER A 490 3.60 -5.74 3.35
CA SER A 490 4.91 -5.28 3.85
C SER A 490 4.71 -4.48 5.14
N PHE A 491 5.80 -4.22 5.85
CA PHE A 491 5.82 -3.27 6.97
C PHE A 491 5.99 -1.85 6.46
#